data_8b3a8a69f51dce3d24d7b7b499af6147
#
_entry.id   8b3a8a69f51dce3d24d7b7b499af6147
#
_cell.length_a   1.000
_cell.length_b   1.000
_cell.length_c   1.000
_cell.angle_alpha   90.00
_cell.angle_beta   90.00
_cell.angle_gamma   90.00
#
_symmetry.space_group_name_H-M   'P 1'
#
loop_
_entity.id
_entity.type
_entity.pdbx_description
1 polymer ?
#
loop_
_entity_poly.entity_id
_entity_poly.type
_entity_poly.pdbx_seq_one_letter_code
_entity_poly.pdbx_strand_id
1 'polypeptide(L)' 'MTIDEVKTMSAAEIAKQLQEHQKWRRGEPPYEYGGYNMPLRPHEFGAIIDRAVELLKEAHNG' A
#
# COMPACT_ATOMS: atom_id res chain seq x y z
N MET A 1 -7.52 7.55 -5.29
CA MET A 1 -7.55 7.09 -3.88
C MET A 1 -7.39 8.28 -2.95
N THR A 2 -8.27 8.44 -2.00
CA THR A 2 -8.19 9.51 -0.99
C THR A 2 -7.65 8.94 0.32
N ILE A 3 -7.14 9.82 1.19
CA ILE A 3 -6.65 9.42 2.50
C ILE A 3 -7.80 8.84 3.35
N ASP A 4 -9.00 9.40 3.23
CA ASP A 4 -10.17 8.88 3.96
C ASP A 4 -10.53 7.46 3.55
N GLU A 5 -10.40 7.14 2.26
CA GLU A 5 -10.61 5.77 1.76
C GLU A 5 -9.59 4.80 2.37
N VAL A 6 -8.34 5.24 2.50
CA VAL A 6 -7.28 4.42 3.07
C VAL A 6 -7.58 4.07 4.54
N LYS A 7 -8.12 5.01 5.30
CA LYS A 7 -8.42 4.80 6.72
C LYS A 7 -9.42 3.70 6.99
N THR A 8 -10.24 3.35 6.00
CA THR A 8 -11.26 2.30 6.13
C THR A 8 -10.94 1.03 5.35
N MET A 9 -9.76 0.97 4.73
CA MET A 9 -9.35 -0.22 3.98
C MET A 9 -9.17 -1.44 4.88
N SER A 10 -9.60 -2.59 4.37
CA SER A 10 -9.38 -3.87 5.03
C SER A 10 -7.92 -4.31 4.91
N ALA A 11 -7.52 -5.28 5.74
CA ALA A 11 -6.18 -5.85 5.68
C ALA A 11 -5.86 -6.41 4.29
N ALA A 12 -6.85 -7.07 3.65
CA ALA A 12 -6.67 -7.62 2.31
C ALA A 12 -6.40 -6.54 1.27
N GLU A 13 -7.12 -5.41 1.35
CA GLU A 13 -6.92 -4.29 0.44
C GLU A 13 -5.56 -3.63 0.64
N ILE A 14 -5.15 -3.45 1.90
CA ILE A 14 -3.83 -2.90 2.24
C ILE A 14 -2.73 -3.81 1.71
N ALA A 15 -2.86 -5.12 1.92
CA ALA A 15 -1.89 -6.09 1.41
C ALA A 15 -1.76 -6.00 -0.11
N LYS A 16 -2.88 -5.89 -0.81
CA LYS A 16 -2.89 -5.75 -2.27
C LYS A 16 -2.13 -4.50 -2.72
N GLN A 17 -2.38 -3.37 -2.08
CA GLN A 17 -1.72 -2.10 -2.42
C GLN A 17 -0.21 -2.19 -2.19
N LEU A 18 0.21 -2.78 -1.09
CA LEU A 18 1.62 -2.96 -0.78
C LEU A 18 2.30 -3.94 -1.75
N GLN A 19 1.62 -5.00 -2.15
CA GLN A 19 2.14 -5.96 -3.13
C GLN A 19 2.34 -5.30 -4.50
N GLU A 20 1.40 -4.47 -4.93
CA GLU A 20 1.53 -3.73 -6.18
C GLU A 20 2.71 -2.76 -6.14
N HIS A 21 2.89 -2.07 -5.02
CA HIS A 21 4.02 -1.16 -4.83
C HIS A 21 5.35 -1.93 -4.91
N GLN A 22 5.43 -3.10 -4.30
CA GLN A 22 6.64 -3.93 -4.36
C GLN A 22 6.95 -4.42 -5.77
N LYS A 23 5.92 -4.80 -6.54
CA LYS A 23 6.09 -5.17 -7.94
C LYS A 23 6.71 -4.03 -8.75
N TRP A 24 6.19 -2.82 -8.56
CA TRP A 24 6.73 -1.64 -9.22
C TRP A 24 8.19 -1.41 -8.84
N ARG A 25 8.49 -1.51 -7.56
CA ARG A 25 9.84 -1.26 -7.04
C ARG A 25 10.85 -2.27 -7.57
N ARG A 26 10.43 -3.53 -7.73
CA ARG A 26 11.29 -4.62 -8.23
C ARG A 26 11.34 -4.72 -9.75
N GLY A 27 10.49 -3.98 -10.44
CA GLY A 27 10.37 -4.09 -11.89
C GLY A 27 9.66 -5.35 -12.34
N GLU A 28 8.81 -5.93 -11.51
CA GLU A 28 8.02 -7.11 -11.87
C GLU A 28 6.83 -6.72 -12.75
N PRO A 29 6.44 -7.59 -13.70
CA PRO A 29 5.29 -7.30 -14.53
C PRO A 29 4.03 -7.00 -13.70
N PRO A 30 3.16 -6.06 -14.13
CA PRO A 30 3.20 -5.30 -15.39
C PRO A 30 4.10 -4.05 -15.38
N TYR A 31 4.90 -3.87 -14.35
CA TYR A 31 5.73 -2.68 -14.19
C TYR A 31 7.12 -2.89 -14.79
N GLU A 32 7.76 -1.79 -15.21
CA GLU A 32 9.13 -1.81 -15.71
C GLU A 32 10.06 -1.25 -14.64
N TYR A 33 11.22 -1.87 -14.48
CA TYR A 33 12.24 -1.39 -13.54
C TYR A 33 12.67 0.03 -13.91
N GLY A 34 12.63 0.94 -12.95
CA GLY A 34 12.95 2.34 -13.20
C GLY A 34 11.83 3.16 -13.84
N GLY A 35 10.65 2.56 -14.04
CA GLY A 35 9.50 3.26 -14.60
C GLY A 35 8.96 4.34 -13.68
N TYR A 36 8.31 5.34 -14.28
CA TYR A 36 7.77 6.48 -13.53
C TYR A 36 6.33 6.28 -13.06
N ASN A 37 5.69 5.17 -13.47
CA ASN A 37 4.29 4.90 -13.15
C ASN A 37 4.14 4.24 -11.79
N MET A 38 4.43 5.00 -10.75
CA MET A 38 4.29 4.55 -9.37
C MET A 38 2.83 4.27 -9.04
N PRO A 39 2.47 3.06 -8.59
CA PRO A 39 1.07 2.73 -8.29
C PRO A 39 0.49 3.52 -7.13
N LEU A 40 1.33 3.97 -6.21
CA LEU A 40 0.92 4.82 -5.10
C LEU A 40 1.79 6.07 -5.10
N ARG A 41 1.17 7.22 -4.94
CA ARG A 41 1.90 8.47 -4.76
C ARG A 41 2.51 8.49 -3.35
N PRO A 42 3.57 9.29 -3.10
CA PRO A 42 4.23 9.30 -1.78
C PRO A 42 3.28 9.53 -0.61
N HIS A 43 2.33 10.45 -0.73
CA HIS A 43 1.39 10.74 0.35
C HIS A 43 0.38 9.59 0.54
N GLU A 44 -0.01 8.91 -0.54
CA GLU A 44 -0.88 7.74 -0.47
C GLU A 44 -0.14 6.57 0.17
N PHE A 45 1.13 6.40 -0.19
CA PHE A 45 1.95 5.33 0.38
C PHE A 45 2.12 5.50 1.89
N GLY A 46 2.35 6.75 2.34
CA GLY A 46 2.42 7.04 3.77
C GLY A 46 1.13 6.66 4.49
N ALA A 47 -0.03 7.01 3.92
CA ALA A 47 -1.32 6.67 4.50
C ALA A 47 -1.54 5.15 4.54
N ILE A 48 -1.13 4.43 3.49
CA ILE A 48 -1.22 2.97 3.43
C ILE A 48 -0.37 2.33 4.54
N ILE A 49 0.84 2.83 4.75
CA ILE A 49 1.72 2.34 5.82
C ILE A 49 1.09 2.57 7.19
N ASP A 50 0.54 3.77 7.43
CA ASP A 50 -0.12 4.08 8.70
C ASP A 50 -1.30 3.15 8.95
N ARG A 51 -2.10 2.89 7.93
CA ARG A 51 -3.23 1.96 8.06
C ARG A 51 -2.75 0.53 8.33
N ALA A 52 -1.68 0.09 7.68
CA ALA A 52 -1.08 -1.21 7.91
C ALA A 52 -0.62 -1.36 9.36
N VAL A 53 0.01 -0.31 9.92
CA VAL A 53 0.43 -0.29 11.32
C VAL A 53 -0.76 -0.45 12.25
N GLU A 54 -1.86 0.28 12.02
CA GLU A 54 -3.09 0.17 12.81
C GLU A 54 -3.63 -1.25 12.80
N LEU A 55 -3.74 -1.86 11.61
CA LEU A 55 -4.26 -3.21 11.46
C LEU A 55 -3.40 -4.24 12.16
N LEU A 56 -2.08 -4.10 12.07
CA LEU A 56 -1.15 -5.00 12.73
C LEU A 56 -1.23 -4.88 14.25
N LYS A 57 -1.38 -3.67 14.77
CA LYS A 57 -1.55 -3.44 16.20
C LYS A 57 -2.86 -4.06 16.71
N GLU A 58 -3.94 -3.88 15.97
CA GLU A 58 -5.24 -4.46 16.30
C GLU A 58 -5.16 -5.99 16.34
N ALA A 59 -4.51 -6.60 15.35
CA ALA A 59 -4.34 -8.04 15.29
C ALA A 59 -3.47 -8.56 16.45
N HIS A 60 -2.47 -7.78 16.87
CA HIS A 60 -1.58 -8.16 17.97
C HIS A 60 -2.28 -8.07 19.33
N ASN A 61 -3.12 -7.04 19.49
CA ASN A 61 -3.81 -6.76 20.76
C ASN A 61 -5.15 -7.49 20.88
N GLY A 62 -5.65 -7.98 19.76
CA GLY A 62 -6.91 -8.69 19.70
C GLY A 62 -6.73 -10.17 19.90
#